data_98e5d89b5051d780a8eca874a0b778e9
#
_entry.id   98e5d89b5051d780a8eca874a0b778e9
#
_cell.length_a   1.000
_cell.length_b   1.000
_cell.length_c   1.000
_cell.angle_alpha   90.00
_cell.angle_beta   90.00
_cell.angle_gamma   90.00
#
_symmetry.space_group_name_H-M   'P 1'
#
loop_
_entity.id
_entity.type
_entity.pdbx_description
1 polymer ?
#
loop_
_entity_poly.entity_id
_entity_poly.type
_entity_poly.pdbx_seq_one_letter_code
_entity_poly.pdbx_strand_id
1 'polypeptide(L)'
;MEYYLPSTPPQKMNKIVINDFGKNFDAKSPKVIIVGLCGGQGGGKTKLSKILCKNIPKSAIIEERSYFKKSESNNNSNYESEPIFNEIGGYKKERKILMVELSSPNSYDYEKLYQNLKALKEGLPISLKIFSEDLGTYTGEEVSIDPKEISLVILEGYFLFKHAKVKDLIDLKIYVEIDNDIRLNRLLLNENKFLNNNAQAIKNFFDIYKNYIKTSYEQYIEPTKHEAKIILPNYTIRDDEVIDGDNIFESLTSMLQSVVAKKSKKNKNK
;
A
#
# COMPACT_ATOMS: atom_id res chain seq x y z
N MET A 1 36.66 17.01 -6.94
CA MET A 1 36.15 15.63 -6.92
C MET A 1 34.94 15.60 -7.82
N GLU A 2 35.12 15.18 -9.06
CA GLU A 2 34.03 15.02 -10.01
C GLU A 2 33.27 13.74 -9.65
N TYR A 3 31.99 13.87 -9.36
CA TYR A 3 31.11 12.73 -9.16
C TYR A 3 30.82 12.08 -10.51
N TYR A 4 31.32 10.89 -10.72
CA TYR A 4 31.02 10.06 -11.87
C TYR A 4 29.55 9.58 -11.75
N LEU A 5 28.65 10.23 -12.47
CA LEU A 5 27.31 9.68 -12.69
C LEU A 5 27.45 8.59 -13.75
N PRO A 6 26.97 7.36 -13.50
CA PRO A 6 27.01 6.32 -14.52
C PRO A 6 26.13 6.74 -15.70
N SER A 7 26.73 6.79 -16.87
CA SER A 7 26.12 7.24 -18.14
C SER A 7 25.25 6.18 -18.83
N THR A 8 24.88 5.11 -18.15
CA THR A 8 23.96 4.11 -18.69
C THR A 8 22.55 4.37 -18.19
N PRO A 9 21.63 4.79 -19.09
CA PRO A 9 20.22 4.80 -18.72
C PRO A 9 19.80 3.37 -18.36
N PRO A 10 18.87 3.19 -17.39
CA PRO A 10 18.39 1.89 -17.03
C PRO A 10 17.94 1.15 -18.30
N GLN A 11 18.37 -0.12 -18.42
CA GLN A 11 18.03 -0.96 -19.56
C GLN A 11 16.53 -0.84 -19.84
N LYS A 12 16.19 -0.64 -21.13
CA LYS A 12 14.80 -0.57 -21.60
C LYS A 12 14.01 -1.68 -20.94
N MET A 13 13.22 -1.34 -19.92
CA MET A 13 12.26 -2.27 -19.36
C MET A 13 11.36 -2.74 -20.50
N ASN A 14 11.24 -4.05 -20.63
CA ASN A 14 10.34 -4.70 -21.58
C ASN A 14 8.99 -4.00 -21.53
N LYS A 15 8.48 -3.60 -22.69
CA LYS A 15 7.14 -3.03 -22.85
C LYS A 15 6.16 -3.88 -22.04
N ILE A 16 5.74 -3.37 -20.89
CA ILE A 16 4.71 -4.00 -20.09
C ILE A 16 3.47 -4.00 -20.99
N VAL A 17 2.95 -5.20 -21.29
CA VAL A 17 1.77 -5.36 -22.14
C VAL A 17 0.54 -4.98 -21.32
N ILE A 18 0.35 -3.68 -21.10
CA ILE A 18 -0.81 -3.10 -20.42
C ILE A 18 -2.09 -3.32 -21.26
N ASN A 19 -1.93 -3.53 -22.58
CA ASN A 19 -3.03 -3.56 -23.56
C ASN A 19 -4.01 -4.75 -23.41
N ASP A 20 -3.62 -5.85 -22.77
CA ASP A 20 -4.47 -7.05 -22.74
C ASP A 20 -5.47 -7.05 -21.58
N PHE A 21 -5.20 -6.32 -20.49
CA PHE A 21 -6.13 -6.27 -19.36
C PHE A 21 -7.48 -5.63 -19.75
N GLY A 22 -7.46 -4.54 -20.53
CA GLY A 22 -8.67 -3.88 -20.99
C GLY A 22 -9.45 -4.61 -22.09
N LYS A 23 -8.81 -5.55 -22.82
CA LYS A 23 -9.45 -6.33 -23.90
C LYS A 23 -10.18 -7.57 -23.36
N ASN A 24 -9.64 -8.21 -22.32
CA ASN A 24 -10.16 -9.47 -21.77
C ASN A 24 -11.11 -9.28 -20.58
N PHE A 25 -11.57 -8.04 -20.35
CA PHE A 25 -12.51 -7.77 -19.27
C PHE A 25 -13.91 -8.23 -19.67
N ASP A 26 -14.28 -9.45 -19.25
CA ASP A 26 -15.55 -10.09 -19.63
C ASP A 26 -16.78 -9.35 -19.06
N ALA A 27 -17.88 -9.51 -19.76
CA ALA A 27 -19.17 -8.86 -19.49
C ALA A 27 -19.92 -9.39 -18.25
N LYS A 28 -19.46 -10.49 -17.68
CA LYS A 28 -19.89 -11.02 -16.37
C LYS A 28 -19.13 -10.39 -15.20
N SER A 29 -18.39 -9.32 -15.48
CA SER A 29 -17.53 -8.61 -14.55
C SER A 29 -18.24 -8.24 -13.25
N PRO A 30 -17.56 -8.37 -12.11
CA PRO A 30 -18.09 -8.00 -10.80
C PRO A 30 -18.51 -6.53 -10.77
N LYS A 31 -19.44 -6.17 -9.88
CA LYS A 31 -19.97 -4.80 -9.78
C LYS A 31 -18.88 -3.76 -9.53
N VAL A 32 -17.81 -4.13 -8.82
CA VAL A 32 -16.64 -3.29 -8.56
C VAL A 32 -15.36 -3.98 -9.01
N ILE A 33 -14.44 -3.24 -9.62
CA ILE A 33 -13.10 -3.70 -9.98
C ILE A 33 -12.16 -3.41 -8.83
N ILE A 34 -11.36 -4.37 -8.42
CA ILE A 34 -10.38 -4.22 -7.34
C ILE A 34 -8.97 -4.23 -7.94
N VAL A 35 -8.27 -3.11 -7.79
CA VAL A 35 -6.85 -2.96 -8.15
C VAL A 35 -6.04 -2.99 -6.87
N GLY A 36 -5.16 -3.97 -6.72
CA GLY A 36 -4.27 -4.10 -5.56
C GLY A 36 -2.93 -3.44 -5.80
N LEU A 37 -2.54 -2.50 -4.92
CA LEU A 37 -1.22 -1.91 -4.87
C LEU A 37 -0.46 -2.50 -3.68
N CYS A 38 0.48 -3.41 -3.96
CA CYS A 38 1.34 -4.02 -2.96
C CYS A 38 2.78 -3.52 -3.09
N GLY A 39 3.55 -3.58 -2.02
CA GLY A 39 4.97 -3.17 -2.00
C GLY A 39 5.43 -2.78 -0.60
N GLY A 40 6.74 -2.56 -0.44
CA GLY A 40 7.35 -2.27 0.86
C GLY A 40 6.89 -0.95 1.50
N GLN A 41 7.08 -0.85 2.81
CA GLN A 41 6.94 0.41 3.55
C GLN A 41 7.90 1.46 2.97
N GLY A 42 7.49 2.73 2.93
CA GLY A 42 8.26 3.79 2.26
C GLY A 42 8.19 3.75 0.72
N GLY A 43 7.48 2.77 0.13
CA GLY A 43 7.36 2.61 -1.32
C GLY A 43 6.46 3.64 -2.01
N GLY A 44 5.73 4.48 -1.27
CA GLY A 44 4.87 5.55 -1.82
C GLY A 44 3.50 5.09 -2.31
N LYS A 45 3.04 3.91 -1.92
CA LYS A 45 1.72 3.36 -2.31
C LYS A 45 0.56 4.30 -2.00
N THR A 46 0.49 4.85 -0.78
CA THR A 46 -0.57 5.75 -0.34
C THR A 46 -0.63 7.03 -1.19
N LYS A 47 0.52 7.55 -1.60
CA LYS A 47 0.59 8.69 -2.49
C LYS A 47 0.09 8.32 -3.88
N LEU A 48 0.55 7.20 -4.39
CA LEU A 48 0.13 6.65 -5.68
C LEU A 48 -1.38 6.37 -5.72
N SER A 49 -1.94 5.75 -4.69
CA SER A 49 -3.38 5.47 -4.61
C SER A 49 -4.21 6.74 -4.63
N LYS A 50 -3.78 7.80 -3.92
CA LYS A 50 -4.44 9.11 -3.93
C LYS A 50 -4.40 9.78 -5.31
N ILE A 51 -3.25 9.75 -5.99
CA ILE A 51 -3.11 10.31 -7.35
C ILE A 51 -3.99 9.54 -8.34
N LEU A 52 -3.98 8.20 -8.29
CA LEU A 52 -4.85 7.38 -9.14
C LEU A 52 -6.34 7.67 -8.87
N CYS A 53 -6.76 7.72 -7.60
CA CYS A 53 -8.14 8.00 -7.23
C CYS A 53 -8.59 9.39 -7.69
N LYS A 54 -7.73 10.39 -7.61
CA LYS A 54 -8.00 11.75 -8.11
C LYS A 54 -8.23 11.78 -9.63
N ASN A 55 -7.49 10.96 -10.37
CA ASN A 55 -7.53 10.94 -11.84
C ASN A 55 -8.56 9.95 -12.41
N ILE A 56 -9.06 8.99 -11.61
CA ILE A 56 -10.01 7.97 -12.09
C ILE A 56 -11.38 8.22 -11.46
N PRO A 57 -12.38 8.67 -12.25
CA PRO A 57 -13.73 8.91 -11.72
C PRO A 57 -14.37 7.64 -11.15
N LYS A 58 -15.23 7.79 -10.15
CA LYS A 58 -15.93 6.68 -9.51
C LYS A 58 -14.97 5.62 -8.93
N SER A 59 -13.89 6.07 -8.33
CA SER A 59 -12.97 5.23 -7.60
C SER A 59 -12.97 5.54 -6.11
N ALA A 60 -12.61 4.54 -5.29
CA ALA A 60 -12.41 4.67 -3.86
C ALA A 60 -11.11 3.99 -3.44
N ILE A 61 -10.56 4.40 -2.31
CA ILE A 61 -9.35 3.80 -1.72
C ILE A 61 -9.76 2.96 -0.51
N ILE A 62 -9.19 1.78 -0.42
CA ILE A 62 -9.21 0.93 0.78
C ILE A 62 -7.77 0.71 1.20
N GLU A 63 -7.45 1.12 2.42
CA GLU A 63 -6.14 0.89 3.00
C GLU A 63 -6.16 -0.38 3.87
N GLU A 64 -5.15 -1.26 3.70
CA GLU A 64 -4.97 -2.45 4.55
C GLU A 64 -4.96 -2.08 6.04
N ARG A 65 -4.44 -0.88 6.37
CA ARG A 65 -4.41 -0.33 7.73
C ARG A 65 -5.79 -0.15 8.37
N SER A 66 -6.86 -0.02 7.58
CA SER A 66 -8.24 0.01 8.11
C SER A 66 -8.65 -1.31 8.76
N TYR A 67 -7.87 -2.36 8.58
CA TYR A 67 -8.07 -3.69 9.18
C TYR A 67 -7.00 -4.05 10.21
N PHE A 68 -6.25 -3.07 10.70
CA PHE A 68 -5.23 -3.29 11.73
C PHE A 68 -5.89 -3.72 13.04
N LYS A 69 -5.40 -4.83 13.59
CA LYS A 69 -5.82 -5.33 14.91
C LYS A 69 -4.92 -4.72 15.97
N LYS A 70 -5.42 -3.71 16.68
CA LYS A 70 -4.68 -3.23 17.82
C LYS A 70 -4.60 -4.37 18.85
N SER A 71 -3.39 -4.75 19.22
CA SER A 71 -3.19 -5.74 20.27
C SER A 71 -3.83 -5.22 21.57
N GLU A 72 -4.81 -5.94 22.10
CA GLU A 72 -5.39 -5.65 23.43
C GLU A 72 -4.40 -5.97 24.56
N SER A 73 -3.25 -6.54 24.22
CA SER A 73 -2.23 -6.99 25.15
C SER A 73 -1.31 -5.88 25.61
N ASN A 74 -1.86 -4.84 26.25
CA ASN A 74 -1.02 -3.96 27.07
C ASN A 74 -0.48 -4.65 28.33
N ASN A 75 -0.82 -5.92 28.59
CA ASN A 75 -0.39 -6.61 29.80
C ASN A 75 0.37 -7.93 29.59
N ASN A 76 0.51 -8.46 28.37
CA ASN A 76 1.17 -9.76 28.14
C ASN A 76 1.89 -9.88 26.78
N SER A 77 2.42 -8.81 26.21
CA SER A 77 3.28 -8.97 25.04
C SER A 77 4.66 -9.44 25.49
N ASN A 78 5.10 -10.59 24.96
CA ASN A 78 6.47 -11.11 25.14
C ASN A 78 7.58 -10.15 24.64
N TYR A 79 7.20 -8.93 24.25
CA TYR A 79 8.10 -7.82 23.90
C TYR A 79 8.66 -7.10 25.14
N GLU A 80 8.17 -7.42 26.37
CA GLU A 80 8.69 -6.82 27.61
C GLU A 80 10.10 -7.33 27.98
N SER A 81 10.53 -8.43 27.42
CA SER A 81 11.84 -9.02 27.74
C SER A 81 13.00 -8.60 26.83
N GLU A 82 12.74 -7.85 25.77
CA GLU A 82 13.78 -7.36 24.87
C GLU A 82 14.33 -6.00 25.36
N PRO A 83 15.64 -5.87 25.60
CA PRO A 83 16.26 -4.62 26.10
C PRO A 83 16.10 -3.42 25.15
N ILE A 84 15.59 -3.62 23.94
CA ILE A 84 15.35 -2.60 22.91
C ILE A 84 14.24 -1.61 23.31
N PHE A 85 13.32 -1.98 24.22
CA PHE A 85 12.12 -1.21 24.54
C PHE A 85 12.18 -0.37 25.82
N ASN A 86 13.33 -0.30 26.50
CA ASN A 86 13.48 0.57 27.64
C ASN A 86 13.59 2.04 27.18
N GLU A 87 12.94 2.94 27.92
CA GLU A 87 12.88 4.38 27.68
C GLU A 87 14.26 5.05 27.77
N ILE A 88 15.14 4.82 26.81
CA ILE A 88 16.38 5.54 26.72
C ILE A 88 16.39 6.28 25.37
N GLY A 89 16.15 7.59 25.42
CA GLY A 89 16.41 8.47 24.28
C GLY A 89 15.23 9.00 23.47
N GLY A 90 14.08 9.31 24.09
CA GLY A 90 13.07 10.21 23.47
C GLY A 90 12.16 9.62 22.38
N TYR A 91 12.43 8.41 21.88
CA TYR A 91 11.52 7.75 20.94
C TYR A 91 10.46 6.98 21.71
N LYS A 92 9.20 7.40 21.60
CA LYS A 92 8.10 6.86 22.42
C LYS A 92 7.92 5.36 22.23
N LYS A 93 7.75 4.62 23.34
CA LYS A 93 7.55 3.17 23.37
C LYS A 93 6.39 2.74 22.45
N GLU A 94 5.28 3.48 22.49
CA GLU A 94 4.08 3.20 21.68
C GLU A 94 4.37 3.28 20.19
N ARG A 95 5.22 4.25 19.75
CA ARG A 95 5.60 4.36 18.34
C ARG A 95 6.46 3.21 17.87
N LYS A 96 7.37 2.73 18.73
CA LYS A 96 8.20 1.55 18.43
C LYS A 96 7.35 0.30 18.26
N ILE A 97 6.43 0.06 19.21
CA ILE A 97 5.50 -1.07 19.16
C ILE A 97 4.66 -1.01 17.87
N LEU A 98 4.10 0.15 17.55
CA LEU A 98 3.31 0.35 16.34
C LEU A 98 4.10 0.00 15.07
N MET A 99 5.34 0.47 14.94
CA MET A 99 6.17 0.16 13.76
C MET A 99 6.44 -1.34 13.61
N VAL A 100 6.68 -2.04 14.72
CA VAL A 100 6.86 -3.50 14.74
C VAL A 100 5.57 -4.21 14.34
N GLU A 101 4.45 -3.83 14.93
CA GLU A 101 3.13 -4.43 14.65
C GLU A 101 2.71 -4.19 13.19
N LEU A 102 2.88 -2.98 12.66
CA LEU A 102 2.58 -2.66 11.25
C LEU A 102 3.45 -3.48 10.28
N SER A 103 4.60 -3.98 10.74
CA SER A 103 5.49 -4.83 9.96
C SER A 103 5.12 -6.31 10.01
N SER A 104 4.06 -6.70 10.70
CA SER A 104 3.64 -8.10 10.82
C SER A 104 2.35 -8.37 10.05
N PRO A 105 2.30 -9.40 9.18
CA PRO A 105 1.06 -9.78 8.51
C PRO A 105 -0.02 -10.26 9.50
N ASN A 106 0.36 -10.73 10.68
CA ASN A 106 -0.58 -11.21 11.70
C ASN A 106 -1.35 -10.07 12.40
N SER A 107 -0.88 -8.84 12.24
CA SER A 107 -1.50 -7.65 12.83
C SER A 107 -2.72 -7.13 12.04
N TYR A 108 -3.14 -7.83 11.01
CA TYR A 108 -4.27 -7.42 10.17
C TYR A 108 -5.40 -8.44 10.18
N ASP A 109 -6.64 -7.96 10.14
CA ASP A 109 -7.85 -8.79 10.02
C ASP A 109 -8.17 -9.06 8.54
N TYR A 110 -7.48 -10.04 7.97
CA TYR A 110 -7.69 -10.43 6.57
C TYR A 110 -9.04 -11.12 6.33
N GLU A 111 -9.63 -11.72 7.33
CA GLU A 111 -10.97 -12.29 7.16
C GLU A 111 -11.99 -11.17 6.97
N LYS A 112 -11.95 -10.12 7.79
CA LYS A 112 -12.79 -8.92 7.62
C LYS A 112 -12.51 -8.21 6.30
N LEU A 113 -11.24 -8.05 5.91
CA LEU A 113 -10.87 -7.49 4.60
C LEU A 113 -11.49 -8.32 3.47
N TYR A 114 -11.34 -9.65 3.51
CA TYR A 114 -11.92 -10.56 2.53
C TYR A 114 -13.44 -10.41 2.43
N GLN A 115 -14.16 -10.40 3.57
CA GLN A 115 -15.61 -10.23 3.61
C GLN A 115 -16.05 -8.90 2.98
N ASN A 116 -15.35 -7.81 3.29
CA ASN A 116 -15.65 -6.49 2.71
C ASN A 116 -15.41 -6.47 1.19
N LEU A 117 -14.30 -7.02 0.70
CA LEU A 117 -14.03 -7.10 -0.73
C LEU A 117 -15.06 -7.97 -1.46
N LYS A 118 -15.48 -9.07 -0.85
CA LYS A 118 -16.54 -9.94 -1.38
C LYS A 118 -17.87 -9.20 -1.45
N ALA A 119 -18.26 -8.51 -0.38
CA ALA A 119 -19.49 -7.69 -0.34
C ALA A 119 -19.52 -6.65 -1.49
N LEU A 120 -18.41 -5.92 -1.72
CA LEU A 120 -18.30 -4.99 -2.82
C LEU A 120 -18.46 -5.66 -4.19
N LYS A 121 -17.87 -6.84 -4.38
CA LYS A 121 -18.02 -7.65 -5.60
C LYS A 121 -19.48 -8.08 -5.83
N GLU A 122 -20.20 -8.37 -4.77
CA GLU A 122 -21.64 -8.71 -4.79
C GLU A 122 -22.55 -7.49 -4.89
N GLY A 123 -21.98 -6.27 -4.74
CA GLY A 123 -22.68 -5.00 -4.85
C GLY A 123 -23.36 -4.56 -3.57
N LEU A 124 -22.82 -4.97 -2.44
CA LEU A 124 -23.22 -4.56 -1.11
C LEU A 124 -22.30 -3.46 -0.58
N PRO A 125 -22.84 -2.43 0.10
CA PRO A 125 -22.01 -1.38 0.70
C PRO A 125 -21.22 -1.90 1.89
N ILE A 126 -20.10 -1.24 2.17
CA ILE A 126 -19.26 -1.53 3.34
C ILE A 126 -19.00 -0.25 4.12
N SER A 127 -18.67 -0.39 5.41
CA SER A 127 -18.13 0.68 6.26
C SER A 127 -16.72 0.34 6.72
N LEU A 128 -15.84 1.33 6.71
CA LEU A 128 -14.44 1.24 7.08
C LEU A 128 -14.11 2.26 8.16
N LYS A 129 -13.39 1.81 9.19
CA LYS A 129 -12.79 2.70 10.18
C LYS A 129 -11.49 3.29 9.63
N ILE A 130 -11.26 4.57 9.85
CA ILE A 130 -10.03 5.23 9.45
C ILE A 130 -8.97 5.01 10.52
N PHE A 131 -7.84 4.43 10.12
CA PHE A 131 -6.67 4.28 10.99
C PHE A 131 -5.67 5.41 10.73
N SER A 132 -5.26 6.10 11.80
CA SER A 132 -4.21 7.11 11.76
C SER A 132 -2.88 6.51 12.22
N GLU A 133 -1.91 6.44 11.32
CA GLU A 133 -0.57 5.97 11.65
C GLU A 133 0.16 6.94 12.60
N ASP A 134 -0.14 8.23 12.51
CA ASP A 134 0.42 9.25 13.39
C ASP A 134 -0.09 9.13 14.83
N LEU A 135 -1.37 8.84 14.98
CA LEU A 135 -1.99 8.61 16.29
C LEU A 135 -1.78 7.17 16.79
N GLY A 136 -1.41 6.25 15.93
CA GLY A 136 -1.29 4.82 16.25
C GLY A 136 -2.61 4.17 16.63
N THR A 137 -3.74 4.74 16.17
CA THR A 137 -5.09 4.27 16.52
C THR A 137 -6.12 4.68 15.48
N TYR A 138 -7.34 4.16 15.60
CA TYR A 138 -8.47 4.62 14.81
C TYR A 138 -8.91 6.02 15.21
N THR A 139 -9.27 6.84 14.22
CA THR A 139 -9.70 8.24 14.43
C THR A 139 -11.10 8.37 15.03
N GLY A 140 -11.88 7.29 15.02
CA GLY A 140 -13.30 7.31 15.36
C GLY A 140 -14.22 7.62 14.18
N GLU A 141 -13.66 8.03 13.06
CA GLU A 141 -14.41 8.27 11.82
C GLU A 141 -14.62 6.99 11.04
N GLU A 142 -15.74 6.89 10.32
CA GLU A 142 -16.06 5.81 9.42
C GLU A 142 -16.35 6.33 8.02
N VAL A 143 -15.89 5.60 7.01
CA VAL A 143 -16.17 5.89 5.59
C VAL A 143 -16.99 4.76 5.01
N SER A 144 -18.15 5.11 4.41
CA SER A 144 -18.97 4.17 3.66
C SER A 144 -18.54 4.14 2.19
N ILE A 145 -18.47 2.94 1.62
CA ILE A 145 -18.22 2.72 0.19
C ILE A 145 -19.43 1.99 -0.39
N ASP A 146 -20.20 2.68 -1.23
CA ASP A 146 -21.35 2.10 -1.94
C ASP A 146 -20.94 1.71 -3.38
N PRO A 147 -21.02 0.42 -3.75
CA PRO A 147 -20.71 -0.05 -5.10
C PRO A 147 -21.66 0.47 -6.18
N LYS A 148 -22.75 1.17 -5.83
CA LYS A 148 -23.59 1.89 -6.79
C LYS A 148 -22.95 3.19 -7.25
N GLU A 149 -22.16 3.82 -6.39
CA GLU A 149 -21.49 5.09 -6.66
C GLU A 149 -20.12 4.92 -7.29
N ILE A 150 -19.45 3.77 -7.05
CA ILE A 150 -18.10 3.50 -7.52
C ILE A 150 -18.07 2.38 -8.56
N SER A 151 -17.01 2.34 -9.34
CA SER A 151 -16.72 1.29 -10.32
C SER A 151 -15.38 0.61 -10.05
N LEU A 152 -14.52 1.27 -9.28
CA LEU A 152 -13.15 0.81 -9.02
C LEU A 152 -12.77 1.06 -7.57
N VAL A 153 -12.11 0.08 -6.96
CA VAL A 153 -11.44 0.17 -5.67
C VAL A 153 -9.94 0.04 -5.87
N ILE A 154 -9.19 0.96 -5.32
CA ILE A 154 -7.74 0.88 -5.16
C ILE A 154 -7.49 0.36 -3.76
N LEU A 155 -7.10 -0.92 -3.65
CA LEU A 155 -6.73 -1.56 -2.39
C LEU A 155 -5.22 -1.43 -2.22
N GLU A 156 -4.75 -0.69 -1.23
CA GLU A 156 -3.33 -0.55 -0.95
C GLU A 156 -2.91 -1.26 0.34
N GLY A 157 -1.74 -1.88 0.32
CA GLY A 157 -1.23 -2.56 1.50
C GLY A 157 0.16 -3.15 1.33
N TYR A 158 0.64 -3.80 2.39
CA TYR A 158 1.95 -4.43 2.43
C TYR A 158 1.88 -5.93 2.10
N PHE A 159 0.85 -6.62 2.60
CA PHE A 159 0.78 -8.08 2.58
C PHE A 159 -0.38 -8.63 1.73
N LEU A 160 -1.01 -7.79 0.92
CA LEU A 160 -2.21 -8.13 0.14
C LEU A 160 -2.05 -9.39 -0.70
N PHE A 161 -0.88 -9.58 -1.32
CA PHE A 161 -0.63 -10.71 -2.21
C PHE A 161 -0.18 -11.97 -1.47
N LYS A 162 0.10 -11.87 -0.16
CA LYS A 162 0.43 -13.02 0.69
C LYS A 162 -0.83 -13.81 1.08
N HIS A 163 -1.96 -13.14 1.30
CA HIS A 163 -3.19 -13.77 1.77
C HIS A 163 -4.03 -14.29 0.61
N ALA A 164 -4.11 -15.63 0.45
CA ALA A 164 -4.71 -16.27 -0.72
C ALA A 164 -6.13 -15.76 -1.04
N LYS A 165 -7.07 -15.82 -0.07
CA LYS A 165 -8.45 -15.38 -0.29
C LYS A 165 -8.56 -13.92 -0.73
N VAL A 166 -7.77 -13.02 -0.16
CA VAL A 166 -7.74 -11.60 -0.54
C VAL A 166 -7.15 -11.43 -1.93
N LYS A 167 -6.00 -12.07 -2.19
CA LYS A 167 -5.32 -12.06 -3.47
C LYS A 167 -6.22 -12.48 -4.64
N ASP A 168 -7.07 -13.47 -4.43
CA ASP A 168 -7.96 -14.02 -5.45
C ASP A 168 -9.12 -13.08 -5.82
N LEU A 169 -9.47 -12.13 -4.94
CA LEU A 169 -10.46 -11.10 -5.23
C LEU A 169 -9.89 -9.89 -5.97
N ILE A 170 -8.57 -9.76 -6.07
CA ILE A 170 -7.91 -8.65 -6.75
C ILE A 170 -7.86 -8.90 -8.26
N ASP A 171 -8.52 -8.05 -9.04
CA ASP A 171 -8.61 -8.18 -10.50
C ASP A 171 -7.30 -7.77 -11.21
N LEU A 172 -6.62 -6.74 -10.69
CA LEU A 172 -5.32 -6.29 -11.19
C LEU A 172 -4.35 -6.12 -10.03
N LYS A 173 -3.27 -6.89 -10.06
CA LYS A 173 -2.19 -6.85 -9.07
C LYS A 173 -1.05 -5.99 -9.58
N ILE A 174 -0.71 -4.95 -8.84
CA ILE A 174 0.39 -4.02 -9.14
C ILE A 174 1.36 -4.05 -7.97
N TYR A 175 2.62 -4.35 -8.24
CA TYR A 175 3.69 -4.24 -7.26
C TYR A 175 4.43 -2.92 -7.44
N VAL A 176 4.44 -2.11 -6.40
CA VAL A 176 5.16 -0.82 -6.37
C VAL A 176 6.59 -1.08 -5.95
N GLU A 177 7.50 -0.94 -6.90
CA GLU A 177 8.92 -1.21 -6.74
C GLU A 177 9.72 0.07 -6.53
N ILE A 178 10.67 0.01 -5.61
CA ILE A 178 11.64 1.08 -5.38
C ILE A 178 12.81 0.50 -4.58
N ASP A 179 14.00 1.05 -4.75
CA ASP A 179 15.22 0.61 -4.09
C ASP A 179 15.13 0.73 -2.56
N ASN A 180 15.78 -0.18 -1.87
CA ASN A 180 15.70 -0.31 -0.42
C ASN A 180 16.27 0.91 0.33
N ASP A 181 17.31 1.53 -0.20
CA ASP A 181 17.93 2.73 0.35
C ASP A 181 17.01 3.96 0.22
N ILE A 182 16.30 4.10 -0.89
CA ILE A 182 15.30 5.15 -1.07
C ILE A 182 14.13 4.94 -0.12
N ARG A 183 13.66 3.69 0.06
CA ARG A 183 12.61 3.37 1.04
C ARG A 183 13.04 3.72 2.46
N LEU A 184 14.27 3.34 2.84
CA LEU A 184 14.83 3.64 4.15
C LEU A 184 14.90 5.15 4.39
N ASN A 185 15.39 5.91 3.41
CA ASN A 185 15.46 7.37 3.50
C ASN A 185 14.06 7.98 3.70
N ARG A 186 13.07 7.56 2.90
CA ARG A 186 11.67 8.02 3.05
C ARG A 186 11.08 7.68 4.42
N LEU A 187 11.34 6.48 4.93
CA LEU A 187 10.89 6.08 6.26
C LEU A 187 11.54 6.94 7.35
N LEU A 188 12.84 7.19 7.25
CA LEU A 188 13.55 8.03 8.20
C LEU A 188 12.99 9.47 8.21
N LEU A 189 12.74 10.03 7.03
CA LEU A 189 12.16 11.37 6.90
C LEU A 189 10.74 11.42 7.50
N ASN A 190 9.91 10.42 7.26
CA ASN A 190 8.57 10.34 7.84
C ASN A 190 8.60 10.21 9.37
N GLU A 191 9.59 9.49 9.91
CA GLU A 191 9.76 9.31 11.36
C GLU A 191 10.47 10.49 12.04
N ASN A 192 11.09 11.40 11.29
CA ASN A 192 11.91 12.49 11.84
C ASN A 192 11.18 13.33 12.90
N LYS A 193 9.87 13.55 12.72
CA LYS A 193 9.03 14.27 13.70
C LYS A 193 8.94 13.58 15.07
N PHE A 194 9.17 12.25 15.12
CA PHE A 194 9.19 11.47 16.36
C PHE A 194 10.61 11.25 16.90
N LEU A 195 11.63 11.44 16.07
CA LEU A 195 13.03 11.22 16.43
C LEU A 195 13.66 12.44 17.12
N ASN A 196 13.12 13.64 16.90
CA ASN A 196 13.55 14.91 17.51
C ASN A 196 15.08 15.15 17.44
N ASN A 197 15.75 14.73 16.36
CA ASN A 197 17.20 14.79 16.19
C ASN A 197 18.00 14.09 17.31
N ASN A 198 17.39 13.18 18.04
CA ASN A 198 18.02 12.43 19.12
C ASN A 198 18.78 11.23 18.56
N ALA A 199 20.11 11.17 18.77
CA ALA A 199 20.96 10.11 18.24
C ALA A 199 20.54 8.72 18.71
N GLN A 200 20.08 8.57 19.96
CA GLN A 200 19.62 7.28 20.48
C GLN A 200 18.28 6.88 19.85
N ALA A 201 17.37 7.83 19.60
CA ALA A 201 16.12 7.58 18.90
C ALA A 201 16.38 7.14 17.45
N ILE A 202 17.32 7.77 16.78
CA ILE A 202 17.75 7.39 15.42
C ILE A 202 18.34 5.96 15.41
N LYS A 203 19.20 5.65 16.38
CA LYS A 203 19.74 4.28 16.53
C LYS A 203 18.62 3.25 16.73
N ASN A 204 17.68 3.53 17.61
CA ASN A 204 16.52 2.67 17.86
C ASN A 204 15.66 2.48 16.60
N PHE A 205 15.48 3.53 15.79
CA PHE A 205 14.80 3.42 14.50
C PHE A 205 15.52 2.45 13.56
N PHE A 206 16.84 2.54 13.42
CA PHE A 206 17.60 1.63 12.58
C PHE A 206 17.56 0.17 13.09
N ASP A 207 17.53 -0.04 14.40
CA ASP A 207 17.36 -1.38 14.99
C ASP A 207 15.98 -1.96 14.63
N ILE A 208 14.91 -1.16 14.71
CA ILE A 208 13.56 -1.57 14.29
C ILE A 208 13.53 -1.82 12.79
N TYR A 209 14.09 -0.93 12.00
CA TYR A 209 14.16 -1.10 10.55
C TYR A 209 14.83 -2.42 10.18
N LYS A 210 16.02 -2.69 10.72
CA LYS A 210 16.79 -3.89 10.43
C LYS A 210 16.08 -5.16 10.85
N ASN A 211 15.58 -5.19 12.09
CA ASN A 211 15.10 -6.43 12.69
C ASN A 211 13.63 -6.75 12.35
N TYR A 212 12.83 -5.75 11.99
CA TYR A 212 11.40 -5.93 11.73
C TYR A 212 10.99 -5.49 10.34
N ILE A 213 11.23 -4.23 9.94
CA ILE A 213 10.71 -3.69 8.68
C ILE A 213 11.39 -4.37 7.48
N LYS A 214 12.72 -4.39 7.47
CA LYS A 214 13.51 -5.02 6.41
C LYS A 214 13.27 -6.53 6.36
N THR A 215 13.33 -7.20 7.51
CA THR A 215 13.10 -8.64 7.61
C THR A 215 11.71 -9.01 7.12
N SER A 216 10.68 -8.27 7.52
CA SER A 216 9.31 -8.47 7.04
C SER A 216 9.18 -8.27 5.53
N TYR A 217 9.84 -7.23 5.01
CA TYR A 217 9.84 -6.97 3.56
C TYR A 217 10.45 -8.15 2.79
N GLU A 218 11.64 -8.59 3.17
CA GLU A 218 12.35 -9.69 2.52
C GLU A 218 11.61 -11.04 2.64
N GLN A 219 10.95 -11.27 3.77
CA GLN A 219 10.27 -12.53 4.05
C GLN A 219 8.85 -12.60 3.47
N TYR A 220 8.10 -11.50 3.49
CA TYR A 220 6.66 -11.55 3.21
C TYR A 220 6.20 -10.68 2.05
N ILE A 221 6.92 -9.62 1.70
CA ILE A 221 6.46 -8.64 0.70
C ILE A 221 7.18 -8.84 -0.62
N GLU A 222 8.50 -8.79 -0.63
CA GLU A 222 9.32 -8.94 -1.83
C GLU A 222 9.06 -10.25 -2.59
N PRO A 223 8.93 -11.42 -1.92
CA PRO A 223 8.62 -12.66 -2.62
C PRO A 223 7.28 -12.64 -3.35
N THR A 224 6.33 -11.75 -2.96
CA THR A 224 5.03 -11.66 -3.63
C THR A 224 5.06 -10.84 -4.93
N LYS A 225 6.20 -10.27 -5.28
CA LYS A 225 6.38 -9.51 -6.53
C LYS A 225 5.99 -10.32 -7.77
N HIS A 226 6.25 -11.63 -7.78
CA HIS A 226 5.91 -12.51 -8.89
C HIS A 226 4.39 -12.69 -9.10
N GLU A 227 3.57 -12.37 -8.10
CA GLU A 227 2.12 -12.40 -8.20
C GLU A 227 1.56 -11.19 -8.96
N ALA A 228 2.37 -10.13 -9.10
CA ALA A 228 1.94 -8.92 -9.75
C ALA A 228 1.94 -9.06 -11.27
N LYS A 229 0.88 -8.55 -11.91
CA LYS A 229 0.81 -8.42 -13.36
C LYS A 229 1.59 -7.20 -13.87
N ILE A 230 1.70 -6.17 -13.04
CA ILE A 230 2.43 -4.94 -13.33
C ILE A 230 3.40 -4.69 -12.20
N ILE A 231 4.66 -4.47 -12.54
CA ILE A 231 5.67 -3.93 -11.62
C ILE A 231 5.80 -2.45 -11.97
N LEU A 232 5.44 -1.58 -11.02
CA LEU A 232 5.47 -0.15 -11.20
C LEU A 232 6.65 0.44 -10.43
N PRO A 233 7.71 0.90 -11.14
CA PRO A 233 8.81 1.60 -10.51
C PRO A 233 8.32 2.94 -9.95
N ASN A 234 8.62 3.23 -8.69
CA ASN A 234 8.17 4.46 -8.04
C ASN A 234 9.33 5.42 -7.74
N TYR A 235 10.12 5.73 -8.76
CA TYR A 235 11.20 6.72 -8.69
C TYR A 235 10.73 8.15 -8.97
N THR A 236 9.54 8.29 -9.55
CA THR A 236 9.04 9.48 -10.23
C THR A 236 8.14 10.34 -9.37
N ILE A 237 7.76 9.89 -8.18
CA ILE A 237 6.94 10.69 -7.28
C ILE A 237 7.86 11.48 -6.33
N ARG A 238 8.07 12.77 -6.64
CA ARG A 238 8.68 13.75 -5.74
C ARG A 238 7.58 14.70 -5.26
N ASP A 239 7.62 15.07 -3.99
CA ASP A 239 6.86 16.17 -3.38
C ASP A 239 5.42 16.40 -3.88
N ASP A 240 4.61 15.29 -3.99
CA ASP A 240 3.20 15.29 -4.41
C ASP A 240 2.93 15.44 -5.91
N GLU A 241 3.96 15.47 -6.74
CA GLU A 241 3.83 15.48 -8.20
C GLU A 241 4.43 14.21 -8.81
N VAL A 242 3.76 13.69 -9.83
CA VAL A 242 4.34 12.71 -10.76
C VAL A 242 5.30 13.48 -11.63
N ILE A 243 6.56 13.07 -11.71
CA ILE A 243 7.52 13.73 -12.62
C ILE A 243 7.02 13.53 -14.05
N ASP A 244 6.93 14.64 -14.78
CA ASP A 244 6.60 14.67 -16.20
C ASP A 244 7.42 13.63 -16.99
N GLY A 245 6.72 12.77 -17.75
CA GLY A 245 7.34 11.80 -18.64
C GLY A 245 7.31 10.35 -18.18
N ASP A 246 6.59 10.01 -17.10
CA ASP A 246 6.39 8.60 -16.72
C ASP A 246 5.27 7.96 -17.55
N ASN A 247 5.64 7.55 -18.76
CA ASN A 247 4.75 6.86 -19.70
C ASN A 247 4.03 5.63 -19.09
N ILE A 248 4.59 5.03 -18.04
CA ILE A 248 4.00 3.84 -17.39
C ILE A 248 2.82 4.26 -16.52
N PHE A 249 2.98 5.31 -15.71
CA PHE A 249 1.91 5.81 -14.85
C PHE A 249 0.74 6.38 -15.66
N GLU A 250 1.03 7.18 -16.68
CA GLU A 250 0.01 7.70 -17.61
C GLU A 250 -0.73 6.58 -18.34
N SER A 251 0.01 5.59 -18.83
CA SER A 251 -0.56 4.41 -19.48
C SER A 251 -1.45 3.60 -18.54
N LEU A 252 -1.02 3.41 -17.29
CA LEU A 252 -1.81 2.74 -16.26
C LEU A 252 -3.10 3.52 -15.96
N THR A 253 -2.98 4.83 -15.76
CA THR A 253 -4.13 5.71 -15.48
C THR A 253 -5.14 5.68 -16.62
N SER A 254 -4.68 5.85 -17.87
CA SER A 254 -5.50 5.82 -19.07
C SER A 254 -6.19 4.46 -19.26
N MET A 255 -5.48 3.38 -19.00
CA MET A 255 -6.04 2.02 -19.03
C MET A 255 -7.18 1.86 -18.00
N LEU A 256 -6.96 2.26 -16.75
CA LEU A 256 -7.96 2.16 -15.69
C LEU A 256 -9.18 3.04 -15.97
N GLN A 257 -8.98 4.26 -16.46
CA GLN A 257 -10.07 5.14 -16.91
C GLN A 257 -10.90 4.48 -18.01
N SER A 258 -10.26 3.86 -19.00
CA SER A 258 -10.94 3.15 -20.09
C SER A 258 -11.80 1.99 -19.57
N VAL A 259 -11.29 1.24 -18.60
CA VAL A 259 -12.00 0.11 -17.98
C VAL A 259 -13.24 0.61 -17.22
N VAL A 260 -13.12 1.68 -16.44
CA VAL A 260 -14.23 2.30 -15.71
C VAL A 260 -15.28 2.85 -16.67
N ALA A 261 -14.88 3.51 -17.76
CA ALA A 261 -15.77 4.07 -18.77
C ALA A 261 -16.59 2.98 -19.50
N LYS A 262 -15.95 1.87 -19.89
CA LYS A 262 -16.66 0.73 -20.51
C LYS A 262 -17.72 0.14 -19.57
N LYS A 263 -17.44 0.06 -18.29
CA LYS A 263 -18.36 -0.45 -17.28
C LYS A 263 -19.56 0.47 -17.08
N SER A 264 -19.34 1.77 -17.04
CA SER A 264 -20.39 2.77 -16.87
C SER A 264 -21.40 2.78 -18.04
N LYS A 265 -20.95 2.50 -19.27
CA LYS A 265 -21.82 2.41 -20.46
C LYS A 265 -22.73 1.17 -20.42
N LYS A 266 -22.23 0.02 -19.92
CA LYS A 266 -23.04 -1.20 -19.80
C LYS A 266 -24.15 -1.12 -18.76
N ASN A 267 -23.92 -0.39 -17.66
CA ASN A 267 -24.91 -0.20 -16.61
C ASN A 267 -26.04 0.75 -17.00
N LYS A 268 -25.88 1.57 -18.05
CA LYS A 268 -26.93 2.45 -18.60
C LYS A 268 -27.83 1.73 -19.61
N ASN A 269 -27.40 0.60 -20.13
CA ASN A 269 -28.09 -0.18 -21.16
C ASN A 269 -28.82 -1.41 -20.58
N LYS A 270 -28.88 -1.54 -19.27
CA LYS A 270 -29.72 -2.48 -18.52
C LYS A 270 -30.76 -1.73 -17.70
#